data_79972aff425826babe7e082cb60cec60
#
_entry.id   79972aff425826babe7e082cb60cec60
#
_cell.length_a   1.000
_cell.length_b   1.000
_cell.length_c   1.000
_cell.angle_alpha   90.00
_cell.angle_beta   90.00
_cell.angle_gamma   90.00
#
_symmetry.space_group_name_H-M   'P 1'
#
loop_
_entity.id
_entity.type
_entity.pdbx_description
1 polymer ?
#
loop_
_entity_poly.entity_id
_entity_poly.type
_entity_poly.pdbx_seq_one_letter_code
_entity_poly.pdbx_strand_id
1 'polypeptide(L)'
;MDFDPAKDAANIAKHGVSLARAADMDLRLVIRDDRHDYGEARFRGFGLIDGQPFCVAFTVRAGSVRPISLRRAHRKEFERYVGQ
;
A
#
# COMPACT_ATOMS: atom_id res chain seq x y z
N MET A 1 -6.04 0.79 -12.21
CA MET A 1 -5.22 1.32 -11.12
C MET A 1 -4.29 2.38 -11.71
N ASP A 2 -4.20 3.51 -11.08
CA ASP A 2 -3.48 4.68 -11.59
C ASP A 2 -2.59 5.25 -10.48
N PHE A 3 -1.40 5.75 -10.83
CA PHE A 3 -0.49 6.34 -9.85
C PHE A 3 0.39 7.40 -10.51
N ASP A 4 0.92 8.30 -9.68
CA ASP A 4 1.79 9.39 -10.09
C ASP A 4 3.19 8.83 -10.41
N PRO A 5 3.71 9.05 -11.64
CA PRO A 5 5.05 8.57 -12.00
C PRO A 5 6.16 9.08 -11.07
N ALA A 6 6.05 10.30 -10.55
CA ALA A 6 7.04 10.84 -9.63
C ALA A 6 7.01 10.08 -8.29
N LYS A 7 5.82 9.72 -7.81
CA LYS A 7 5.69 8.90 -6.60
C LYS A 7 6.21 7.49 -6.83
N ASP A 8 6.01 6.95 -8.03
CA ASP A 8 6.53 5.63 -8.38
C ASP A 8 8.07 5.62 -8.34
N ALA A 9 8.69 6.62 -8.98
CA ALA A 9 10.15 6.73 -8.98
C ALA A 9 10.70 6.86 -7.55
N ALA A 10 10.06 7.67 -6.71
CA ALA A 10 10.46 7.83 -5.32
C ALA A 10 10.28 6.52 -4.53
N ASN A 11 9.21 5.78 -4.80
CA ASN A 11 8.97 4.51 -4.13
C ASN A 11 10.02 3.47 -4.50
N ILE A 12 10.39 3.40 -5.77
CA ILE A 12 11.45 2.50 -6.23
C ILE A 12 12.77 2.86 -5.55
N ALA A 13 13.10 4.15 -5.51
CA ALA A 13 14.34 4.60 -4.88
C ALA A 13 14.39 4.27 -3.39
N LYS A 14 13.26 4.42 -2.69
CA LYS A 14 13.20 4.24 -1.25
C LYS A 14 13.02 2.79 -0.83
N HIS A 15 12.19 2.05 -1.55
CA HIS A 15 11.74 0.71 -1.13
C HIS A 15 12.10 -0.40 -2.13
N GLY A 16 12.64 -0.06 -3.28
CA GLY A 16 13.08 -1.04 -4.28
C GLY A 16 11.94 -1.72 -5.04
N VAL A 17 10.74 -1.16 -4.99
CA VAL A 17 9.58 -1.78 -5.63
C VAL A 17 8.71 -0.70 -6.28
N SER A 18 8.18 -1.01 -7.47
CA SER A 18 7.25 -0.13 -8.18
C SER A 18 5.87 -0.19 -7.56
N LEU A 19 5.17 0.94 -7.57
CA LEU A 19 3.76 1.01 -7.16
C LEU A 19 2.87 0.10 -8.02
N ALA A 20 3.30 -0.20 -9.24
CA ALA A 20 2.57 -1.10 -10.13
C ALA A 20 2.39 -2.50 -9.51
N ARG A 21 3.32 -2.92 -8.65
CA ARG A 21 3.23 -4.22 -7.99
C ARG A 21 2.06 -4.33 -7.02
N ALA A 22 1.43 -3.21 -6.65
CA ALA A 22 0.22 -3.26 -5.81
C ALA A 22 -0.92 -4.04 -6.49
N ALA A 23 -0.93 -4.09 -7.83
CA ALA A 23 -1.92 -4.87 -8.58
C ALA A 23 -1.78 -6.38 -8.36
N ASP A 24 -0.60 -6.84 -7.97
CA ASP A 24 -0.32 -8.27 -7.75
C ASP A 24 -0.56 -8.68 -6.29
N MET A 25 -0.99 -7.78 -5.46
CA MET A 25 -1.09 -8.00 -4.03
C MET A 25 -2.31 -8.85 -3.69
N ASP A 26 -2.08 -9.93 -2.95
CA ASP A 26 -3.14 -10.70 -2.32
C ASP A 26 -3.53 -9.96 -1.04
N LEU A 27 -4.53 -9.10 -1.16
CA LEU A 27 -4.93 -8.20 -0.10
C LEU A 27 -5.67 -8.95 1.00
N ARG A 28 -5.24 -8.78 2.24
CA ARG A 28 -5.80 -9.49 3.41
C ARG A 28 -6.56 -8.58 4.34
N LEU A 29 -6.18 -7.32 4.44
CA LEU A 29 -6.82 -6.37 5.36
C LEU A 29 -6.65 -4.96 4.82
N VAL A 30 -7.71 -4.17 4.93
CA VAL A 30 -7.67 -2.73 4.63
C VAL A 30 -8.17 -1.98 5.87
N ILE A 31 -7.40 -0.99 6.30
CA ILE A 31 -7.79 -0.12 7.40
C ILE A 31 -7.70 1.33 6.94
N ARG A 32 -8.56 2.17 7.51
CA ARG A 32 -8.51 3.59 7.26
C ARG A 32 -7.28 4.17 7.95
N ASP A 33 -6.56 5.05 7.24
CA ASP A 33 -5.40 5.74 7.80
C ASP A 33 -5.83 7.13 8.28
N ASP A 34 -6.08 7.23 9.58
CA ASP A 34 -6.53 8.46 10.22
C ASP A 34 -5.40 9.16 10.99
N ARG A 35 -4.15 8.76 10.77
CA ARG A 35 -3.00 9.31 11.52
C ARG A 35 -2.76 10.79 11.23
N HIS A 36 -3.17 11.26 10.07
CA HIS A 36 -3.03 12.65 9.63
C HIS A 36 -4.26 13.10 8.87
N ASP A 37 -4.41 14.42 8.75
CA ASP A 37 -5.40 14.99 7.84
C ASP A 37 -4.76 15.15 6.48
N TYR A 38 -5.12 14.29 5.55
CA TYR A 38 -4.56 14.27 4.19
C TYR A 38 -5.40 15.06 3.19
N GLY A 39 -6.51 15.66 3.64
CA GLY A 39 -7.45 16.33 2.75
C GLY A 39 -8.32 15.36 1.95
N GLU A 40 -8.10 14.06 2.08
CA GLU A 40 -8.90 13.02 1.45
C GLU A 40 -8.77 11.74 2.27
N ALA A 41 -9.69 10.81 2.07
CA ALA A 41 -9.63 9.52 2.75
C ALA A 41 -8.41 8.74 2.25
N ARG A 42 -7.63 8.23 3.17
CA ARG A 42 -6.44 7.42 2.88
C ARG A 42 -6.54 6.10 3.62
N PHE A 43 -6.02 5.06 3.00
CA PHE A 43 -6.11 3.70 3.52
C PHE A 43 -4.76 3.03 3.53
N ARG A 44 -4.60 2.05 4.42
CA ARG A 44 -3.47 1.12 4.39
C ARG A 44 -4.01 -0.28 4.13
N GLY A 45 -3.44 -0.94 3.14
CA GLY A 45 -3.74 -2.33 2.84
C GLY A 45 -2.56 -3.22 3.18
N PHE A 46 -2.83 -4.33 3.84
CA PHE A 46 -1.82 -5.34 4.14
C PHE A 46 -2.12 -6.60 3.35
N GLY A 47 -1.11 -7.18 2.76
CA GLY A 47 -1.27 -8.38 1.95
C GLY A 47 0.06 -8.96 1.53
N LEU A 48 0.01 -9.90 0.59
CA LEU A 48 1.18 -10.64 0.15
C LEU A 48 1.47 -10.37 -1.32
N ILE A 49 2.74 -10.18 -1.64
CA ILE A 49 3.24 -10.17 -3.03
C ILE A 49 4.32 -11.26 -3.07
N ASP A 50 4.14 -12.25 -3.94
CA ASP A 50 5.04 -13.39 -4.04
C ASP A 50 5.29 -14.05 -2.67
N GLY A 51 4.23 -14.15 -1.87
CA GLY A 51 4.30 -14.77 -0.54
C GLY A 51 4.95 -13.91 0.54
N GLN A 52 5.36 -12.69 0.23
CA GLN A 52 6.01 -11.78 1.17
C GLN A 52 5.04 -10.71 1.67
N PRO A 53 5.08 -10.34 2.96
CA PRO A 53 4.19 -9.32 3.49
C PRO A 53 4.54 -7.92 2.99
N PHE A 54 3.51 -7.20 2.55
CA PHE A 54 3.61 -5.83 2.06
C PHE A 54 2.52 -4.97 2.67
N CYS A 55 2.78 -3.67 2.70
CA CYS A 55 1.80 -2.65 3.07
C CYS A 55 1.73 -1.62 1.95
N VAL A 56 0.52 -1.34 1.48
CA VAL A 56 0.26 -0.31 0.47
C VAL A 56 -0.53 0.82 1.11
N ALA A 57 -0.08 2.06 0.94
CA ALA A 57 -0.88 3.23 1.26
C ALA A 57 -1.56 3.68 -0.04
N PHE A 58 -2.86 3.93 0.02
CA PHE A 58 -3.60 4.28 -1.18
C PHE A 58 -4.80 5.17 -0.86
N THR A 59 -5.30 5.81 -1.89
CA THR A 59 -6.57 6.50 -1.86
C THR A 59 -7.45 5.96 -2.99
N VAL A 60 -8.72 6.35 -3.01
CA VAL A 60 -9.65 5.98 -4.07
C VAL A 60 -10.15 7.26 -4.74
N ARG A 61 -10.00 7.34 -6.06
CA ARG A 61 -10.47 8.47 -6.84
C ARG A 61 -11.29 7.95 -8.02
N ALA A 62 -12.49 8.47 -8.19
CA ALA A 62 -13.39 8.08 -9.27
C ALA A 62 -13.57 6.54 -9.32
N GLY A 63 -13.65 5.90 -8.17
CA GLY A 63 -13.84 4.45 -8.07
C GLY A 63 -12.59 3.62 -8.33
N SER A 64 -11.43 4.25 -8.54
CA SER A 64 -10.18 3.55 -8.83
C SER A 64 -9.19 3.69 -7.68
N VAL A 65 -8.53 2.59 -7.35
CA VAL A 65 -7.45 2.59 -6.36
C VAL A 65 -6.25 3.34 -6.92
N ARG A 66 -5.71 4.26 -6.12
CA ARG A 66 -4.52 5.03 -6.47
C ARG A 66 -3.44 4.80 -5.43
N PRO A 67 -2.48 3.91 -5.69
CA PRO A 67 -1.37 3.66 -4.76
C PRO A 67 -0.51 4.91 -4.58
N ILE A 68 -0.10 5.14 -3.33
CA ILE A 68 0.73 6.29 -2.96
C ILE A 68 2.11 5.80 -2.53
N SER A 69 2.17 4.70 -1.78
CA SER A 69 3.42 4.06 -1.40
C SER A 69 3.22 2.56 -1.24
N LEU A 70 4.28 1.80 -1.47
CA LEU A 70 4.28 0.35 -1.33
C LEU A 70 5.61 -0.05 -0.72
N ARG A 71 5.56 -0.82 0.37
CA ARG A 71 6.76 -1.28 1.06
C ARG A 71 6.55 -2.67 1.64
N ARG A 72 7.64 -3.34 1.91
CA ARG A 72 7.56 -4.57 2.68
C ARG A 72 7.09 -4.23 4.08
N ALA A 73 6.22 -5.08 4.63
CA ALA A 73 5.78 -4.97 6.01
C ALA A 73 6.68 -5.84 6.88
N HIS A 74 6.97 -5.37 8.09
CA HIS A 74 7.64 -6.22 9.07
C HIS A 74 6.71 -7.36 9.47
N ARG A 75 7.29 -8.53 9.75
CA ARG A 75 6.49 -9.69 10.15
C ARG A 75 5.60 -9.37 11.36
N LYS A 76 6.14 -8.69 12.35
CA LYS A 76 5.35 -8.32 13.55
C LYS A 76 4.22 -7.38 13.21
N GLU A 77 4.45 -6.42 12.33
CA GLU A 77 3.42 -5.50 11.88
C GLU A 77 2.31 -6.24 11.14
N PHE A 78 2.71 -7.10 10.20
CA PHE A 78 1.76 -7.89 9.42
C PHE A 78 0.91 -8.78 10.33
N GLU A 79 1.54 -9.48 11.28
CA GLU A 79 0.84 -10.35 12.21
C GLU A 79 -0.09 -9.59 13.14
N ARG A 80 0.28 -8.38 13.53
CA ARG A 80 -0.57 -7.55 14.39
C ARG A 80 -1.91 -7.26 13.72
N TYR A 81 -1.92 -6.97 12.43
CA TYR A 81 -3.11 -6.55 11.71
C TYR A 81 -3.83 -7.71 11.03
N VAL A 82 -3.11 -8.64 10.46
CA VAL A 82 -3.66 -9.70 9.61
C VAL A 82 -3.58 -11.06 10.26
N GLY A 83 -2.51 -11.31 10.97
CA GLY A 83 -1.98 -12.62 11.28
C GLY A 83 -2.65 -13.40 12.37
N GLN A 84 -3.88 -13.21 12.51
CA GLN A 84 -4.59 -14.01 13.50
C GLN A 84 -5.07 -15.32 12.91
#